data_e15f965066275de8e70f3c8bdc1bae7b
#
_entry.id   e15f965066275de8e70f3c8bdc1bae7b
#
_cell.length_a   1.000
_cell.length_b   1.000
_cell.length_c   1.000
_cell.angle_alpha   90.00
_cell.angle_beta   90.00
_cell.angle_gamma   90.00
#
_symmetry.space_group_name_H-M   'P 1'
#
loop_
_entity.id
_entity.type
_entity.pdbx_description
1 polymer ?
#
loop_
_entity_poly.entity_id
_entity_poly.type
_entity_poly.pdbx_seq_one_letter_code
_entity_poly.pdbx_strand_id
1 'polypeptide(L)'
;MGSAIGRWRGHPPGLLVLAGIEFWERFAYYGLLANLVFYLTWHLDLDRDIALRQMAAFTALVFLCPLAGGLIADRWLGARPLVACGLVMLMMGHGLMAFSPQQTTETLVLADGTRQPITRPLIYEESARPAVSGHIEKQEDHSGRLRFHLALALVAAGIGFMKANISALVGTLYKEGVALRDQGFTLFYMAINAGGFIGSAICGWSAFRFGWEFGFGAAGAGMIAALALLRFGGRWLPPERAPRRPHTPLLAGAAGTGLALLCWGLLGAPPLVERLLDFAALSGAGFVFYRSRGLALARRFDLLLLALLMMASVLFWTLQGQSPAALSLFTAEWIDLHFLGIEIPAPVLQFMPMAMIMLLAAPIGVLWRKLENWGWLPSPLALSALGILQMGVSFLLLTLGVSLAPAGGKVGLVWLGLCYVLQASGELFLSPIGLSTITRLSPPGLSGTMLGLWFLSTAYAQKLSAFVGSATTADDGMSPLAKLARYSTVFLDAGRLTCLVAFLLLLVAGGLVFIRAGSRARKDPAPDRQ
;
A
#
# COMPACT_ATOMS: atom_id res chain seq x y z
N MET A 1 -5.04 24.74 18.57
CA MET A 1 -6.11 24.75 17.55
C MET A 1 -6.03 25.95 16.59
N GLY A 2 -5.58 27.13 16.99
CA GLY A 2 -5.51 28.32 16.11
C GLY A 2 -4.50 28.23 14.94
N SER A 3 -3.43 27.44 15.02
CA SER A 3 -2.41 27.32 13.97
C SER A 3 -2.79 26.40 12.79
N ALA A 4 -3.69 25.46 12.99
CA ALA A 4 -4.14 24.54 11.93
C ALA A 4 -5.17 25.21 11.00
N ILE A 5 -6.11 25.96 11.56
CA ILE A 5 -7.12 26.72 10.79
C ILE A 5 -6.48 27.85 9.97
N GLY A 6 -5.39 28.45 10.49
CA GLY A 6 -4.62 29.47 9.75
C GLY A 6 -3.94 28.95 8.48
N ARG A 7 -3.56 27.68 8.42
CA ARG A 7 -2.89 27.08 7.25
C ARG A 7 -3.84 26.83 6.06
N TRP A 8 -5.13 26.69 6.29
CA TRP A 8 -6.12 26.55 5.21
C TRP A 8 -6.51 27.92 4.59
N ARG A 9 -6.23 29.03 5.29
CA ARG A 9 -6.47 30.38 4.77
C ARG A 9 -5.46 30.70 3.66
N GLY A 10 -5.96 30.88 2.44
CA GLY A 10 -5.17 31.16 1.24
C GLY A 10 -5.13 30.04 0.21
N HIS A 11 -5.53 28.81 0.56
CA HIS A 11 -5.64 27.73 -0.41
C HIS A 11 -6.96 27.81 -1.20
N PRO A 12 -6.95 27.40 -2.49
CA PRO A 12 -8.17 27.32 -3.30
C PRO A 12 -9.19 26.37 -2.65
N PRO A 13 -10.49 26.70 -2.61
CA PRO A 13 -11.53 25.81 -2.05
C PRO A 13 -11.57 24.42 -2.68
N GLY A 14 -11.15 24.29 -3.94
CA GLY A 14 -11.01 23.01 -4.64
C GLY A 14 -10.05 22.04 -3.95
N LEU A 15 -9.04 22.52 -3.19
CA LEU A 15 -8.15 21.65 -2.42
C LEU A 15 -8.91 20.87 -1.35
N LEU A 16 -9.84 21.52 -0.62
CA LEU A 16 -10.66 20.84 0.39
C LEU A 16 -11.52 19.75 -0.22
N VAL A 17 -12.07 20.02 -1.42
CA VAL A 17 -12.87 19.03 -2.15
C VAL A 17 -12.02 17.83 -2.54
N LEU A 18 -10.87 18.06 -3.19
CA LEU A 18 -10.00 16.96 -3.65
C LEU A 18 -9.37 16.20 -2.49
N ALA A 19 -8.92 16.89 -1.44
CA ALA A 19 -8.40 16.28 -0.23
C ALA A 19 -9.48 15.47 0.52
N GLY A 20 -10.72 15.96 0.57
CA GLY A 20 -11.84 15.22 1.14
C GLY A 20 -12.23 13.97 0.33
N ILE A 21 -12.20 14.05 -1.01
CA ILE A 21 -12.43 12.89 -1.88
C ILE A 21 -11.33 11.84 -1.66
N GLU A 22 -10.07 12.27 -1.63
CA GLU A 22 -8.95 11.36 -1.39
C GLU A 22 -9.00 10.76 0.01
N PHE A 23 -9.36 11.54 1.04
CA PHE A 23 -9.58 11.04 2.40
C PHE A 23 -10.58 9.88 2.41
N TRP A 24 -11.75 10.05 1.80
CA TRP A 24 -12.80 9.03 1.79
C TRP A 24 -12.42 7.83 0.93
N GLU A 25 -11.71 8.04 -0.17
CA GLU A 25 -11.21 6.94 -0.98
C GLU A 25 -10.14 6.13 -0.21
N ARG A 26 -9.20 6.80 0.45
CA ARG A 26 -8.22 6.11 1.29
C ARG A 26 -8.89 5.41 2.48
N PHE A 27 -9.89 6.04 3.10
CA PHE A 27 -10.74 5.41 4.11
C PHE A 27 -11.30 4.07 3.63
N ALA A 28 -11.90 4.05 2.44
CA ALA A 28 -12.50 2.84 1.89
C ALA A 28 -11.45 1.79 1.49
N TYR A 29 -10.38 2.19 0.82
CA TYR A 29 -9.33 1.28 0.37
C TYR A 29 -8.61 0.60 1.53
N TYR A 30 -8.16 1.37 2.51
CA TYR A 30 -7.46 0.80 3.67
C TYR A 30 -8.43 0.10 4.64
N GLY A 31 -9.68 0.54 4.70
CA GLY A 31 -10.74 -0.18 5.38
C GLY A 31 -11.01 -1.56 4.78
N LEU A 32 -10.97 -1.68 3.43
CA LEU A 32 -11.02 -2.97 2.75
C LEU A 32 -9.79 -3.82 3.09
N LEU A 33 -8.58 -3.27 2.94
CA LEU A 33 -7.34 -4.00 3.22
C LEU A 33 -7.27 -4.49 4.67
N ALA A 34 -7.79 -3.72 5.62
CA ALA A 34 -7.83 -4.10 7.03
C ALA A 34 -8.57 -5.42 7.27
N ASN A 35 -9.57 -5.68 6.46
CA ASN A 35 -10.43 -6.85 6.58
C ASN A 35 -10.08 -7.96 5.58
N LEU A 36 -9.37 -7.64 4.48
CA LEU A 36 -9.28 -8.52 3.32
C LEU A 36 -8.62 -9.86 3.62
N VAL A 37 -7.44 -9.87 4.28
CA VAL A 37 -6.75 -11.12 4.57
C VAL A 37 -7.58 -12.01 5.49
N PHE A 38 -8.23 -11.43 6.48
CA PHE A 38 -9.08 -12.15 7.42
C PHE A 38 -10.35 -12.67 6.74
N TYR A 39 -10.97 -11.86 5.87
CA TYR A 39 -12.11 -12.29 5.09
C TYR A 39 -11.77 -13.49 4.18
N LEU A 40 -10.61 -13.44 3.51
CA LEU A 40 -10.15 -14.54 2.66
C LEU A 40 -9.84 -15.81 3.45
N THR A 41 -9.16 -15.70 4.60
CA THR A 41 -8.72 -16.87 5.37
C THR A 41 -9.77 -17.41 6.32
N TRP A 42 -10.54 -16.54 6.97
CA TRP A 42 -11.48 -16.99 8.02
C TRP A 42 -12.92 -17.10 7.56
N HIS A 43 -13.34 -16.22 6.65
CA HIS A 43 -14.73 -16.28 6.15
C HIS A 43 -14.84 -17.17 4.90
N LEU A 44 -13.93 -17.01 3.94
CA LEU A 44 -13.89 -17.83 2.73
C LEU A 44 -13.14 -19.15 2.91
N ASP A 45 -12.49 -19.34 4.05
CA ASP A 45 -11.71 -20.54 4.40
C ASP A 45 -10.67 -20.92 3.32
N LEU A 46 -10.07 -19.91 2.69
CA LEU A 46 -8.99 -20.14 1.72
C LEU A 46 -7.69 -20.49 2.45
N ASP A 47 -6.93 -21.41 1.87
CA ASP A 47 -5.56 -21.63 2.31
C ASP A 47 -4.78 -20.32 2.36
N ARG A 48 -3.95 -20.14 3.39
CA ARG A 48 -3.21 -18.89 3.60
C ARG A 48 -2.36 -18.50 2.40
N ASP A 49 -1.72 -19.45 1.74
CA ASP A 49 -0.93 -19.18 0.53
C ASP A 49 -1.81 -18.62 -0.60
N ILE A 50 -2.98 -19.23 -0.81
CA ILE A 50 -3.96 -18.77 -1.82
C ILE A 50 -4.46 -17.37 -1.47
N ALA A 51 -4.83 -17.13 -0.21
CA ALA A 51 -5.31 -15.84 0.26
C ALA A 51 -4.26 -14.73 0.08
N LEU A 52 -3.00 -15.00 0.44
CA LEU A 52 -1.89 -14.05 0.31
C LEU A 52 -1.58 -13.73 -1.17
N ARG A 53 -1.60 -14.72 -2.06
CA ARG A 53 -1.44 -14.53 -3.51
C ARG A 53 -2.61 -13.74 -4.12
N GLN A 54 -3.83 -14.03 -3.69
CA GLN A 54 -5.02 -13.28 -4.13
C GLN A 54 -4.93 -11.81 -3.72
N MET A 55 -4.54 -11.56 -2.48
CA MET A 55 -4.34 -10.21 -1.95
C MET A 55 -3.22 -9.47 -2.68
N ALA A 56 -2.10 -10.15 -2.95
CA ALA A 56 -0.99 -9.57 -3.71
C ALA A 56 -1.38 -9.25 -5.15
N ALA A 57 -2.13 -10.11 -5.83
CA ALA A 57 -2.64 -9.85 -7.17
C ALA A 57 -3.54 -8.62 -7.18
N PHE A 58 -4.46 -8.51 -6.21
CA PHE A 58 -5.32 -7.34 -6.05
C PHE A 58 -4.51 -6.05 -5.83
N THR A 59 -3.60 -6.05 -4.86
CA THR A 59 -2.78 -4.86 -4.54
C THR A 59 -1.84 -4.48 -5.68
N ALA A 60 -1.27 -5.45 -6.41
CA ALA A 60 -0.48 -5.18 -7.61
C ALA A 60 -1.31 -4.46 -8.69
N LEU A 61 -2.54 -4.92 -8.94
CA LEU A 61 -3.45 -4.26 -9.89
C LEU A 61 -3.80 -2.83 -9.45
N VAL A 62 -4.00 -2.60 -8.16
CA VAL A 62 -4.22 -1.24 -7.59
C VAL A 62 -3.07 -0.29 -7.90
N PHE A 63 -1.82 -0.77 -7.96
CA PHE A 63 -0.66 0.05 -8.34
C PHE A 63 -0.45 0.16 -9.85
N LEU A 64 -0.92 -0.81 -10.66
CA LEU A 64 -0.78 -0.79 -12.12
C LEU A 64 -1.91 -0.03 -12.82
N CYS A 65 -3.16 -0.17 -12.36
CA CYS A 65 -4.32 0.46 -13.00
C CYS A 65 -4.23 2.01 -13.13
N PRO A 66 -3.61 2.77 -12.19
CA PRO A 66 -3.43 4.21 -12.35
C PRO A 66 -2.64 4.63 -13.58
N LEU A 67 -1.75 3.77 -14.10
CA LEU A 67 -1.03 4.02 -15.36
C LEU A 67 -2.00 4.07 -16.54
N ALA A 68 -2.93 3.12 -16.60
CA ALA A 68 -3.98 3.10 -17.63
C ALA A 68 -4.95 4.28 -17.46
N GLY A 69 -5.37 4.56 -16.21
CA GLY A 69 -6.27 5.66 -15.89
C GLY A 69 -5.71 7.02 -16.27
N GLY A 70 -4.43 7.29 -15.96
CA GLY A 70 -3.74 8.51 -16.37
C GLY A 70 -3.63 8.65 -17.88
N LEU A 71 -3.23 7.58 -18.56
CA LEU A 71 -3.10 7.57 -20.03
C LEU A 71 -4.44 7.86 -20.75
N ILE A 72 -5.52 7.27 -20.27
CA ILE A 72 -6.88 7.48 -20.80
C ILE A 72 -7.32 8.93 -20.56
N ALA A 73 -7.02 9.48 -19.37
CA ALA A 73 -7.33 10.87 -19.05
C ALA A 73 -6.62 11.85 -19.96
N ASP A 74 -5.30 11.68 -20.10
CA ASP A 74 -4.45 12.63 -20.82
C ASP A 74 -4.75 12.66 -22.32
N ARG A 75 -5.09 11.50 -22.92
CA ARG A 75 -5.27 11.40 -24.36
C ARG A 75 -6.71 11.61 -24.83
N TRP A 76 -7.72 11.21 -24.01
CA TRP A 76 -9.07 11.06 -24.57
C TRP A 76 -10.19 11.70 -23.74
N LEU A 77 -10.21 11.51 -22.41
CA LEU A 77 -11.44 11.77 -21.65
C LEU A 77 -11.35 12.91 -20.63
N GLY A 78 -10.13 13.31 -20.24
CA GLY A 78 -9.92 14.27 -19.15
C GLY A 78 -10.00 13.64 -17.76
N ALA A 79 -9.48 14.35 -16.77
CA ALA A 79 -9.33 13.83 -15.41
C ALA A 79 -10.66 13.72 -14.64
N ARG A 80 -11.54 14.72 -14.76
CA ARG A 80 -12.79 14.76 -13.96
C ARG A 80 -13.78 13.65 -14.26
N PRO A 81 -14.10 13.30 -15.54
CA PRO A 81 -15.00 12.19 -15.83
C PRO A 81 -14.46 10.86 -15.32
N LEU A 82 -13.14 10.67 -15.39
CA LEU A 82 -12.53 9.43 -14.89
C LEU A 82 -12.54 9.36 -13.37
N VAL A 83 -12.30 10.48 -12.65
CA VAL A 83 -12.48 10.53 -11.19
C VAL A 83 -13.92 10.19 -10.82
N ALA A 84 -14.92 10.77 -11.49
CA ALA A 84 -16.33 10.47 -11.23
C ALA A 84 -16.66 8.98 -11.51
N CYS A 85 -16.22 8.45 -12.65
CA CYS A 85 -16.39 7.04 -12.98
C CYS A 85 -15.71 6.12 -11.97
N GLY A 86 -14.47 6.43 -11.57
CA GLY A 86 -13.72 5.69 -10.56
C GLY A 86 -14.44 5.64 -9.21
N LEU A 87 -14.98 6.76 -8.74
CA LEU A 87 -15.75 6.81 -7.48
C LEU A 87 -17.03 5.98 -7.56
N VAL A 88 -17.73 5.97 -8.70
CA VAL A 88 -18.91 5.11 -8.91
C VAL A 88 -18.51 3.64 -8.86
N MET A 89 -17.42 3.26 -9.53
CA MET A 89 -16.92 1.89 -9.52
C MET A 89 -16.51 1.44 -8.10
N LEU A 90 -15.84 2.30 -7.34
CA LEU A 90 -15.49 2.05 -5.95
C LEU A 90 -16.73 1.84 -5.07
N MET A 91 -17.73 2.71 -5.22
CA MET A 91 -19.01 2.58 -4.51
C MET A 91 -19.69 1.25 -4.85
N MET A 92 -19.74 0.87 -6.14
CA MET A 92 -20.34 -0.40 -6.57
C MET A 92 -19.54 -1.60 -6.02
N GLY A 93 -18.21 -1.56 -6.04
CA GLY A 93 -17.36 -2.63 -5.53
C GLY A 93 -17.57 -2.86 -4.03
N HIS A 94 -17.48 -1.81 -3.22
CA HIS A 94 -17.73 -1.93 -1.77
C HIS A 94 -19.18 -2.27 -1.45
N GLY A 95 -20.14 -1.72 -2.20
CA GLY A 95 -21.55 -2.07 -2.06
C GLY A 95 -21.82 -3.54 -2.37
N LEU A 96 -21.20 -4.08 -3.42
CA LEU A 96 -21.34 -5.49 -3.77
C LEU A 96 -20.81 -6.42 -2.67
N MET A 97 -19.71 -6.05 -2.00
CA MET A 97 -19.20 -6.79 -0.84
C MET A 97 -20.14 -6.69 0.37
N ALA A 98 -20.72 -5.52 0.62
CA ALA A 98 -21.59 -5.27 1.76
C ALA A 98 -22.96 -5.97 1.64
N PHE A 99 -23.57 -5.94 0.44
CA PHE A 99 -24.94 -6.44 0.23
C PHE A 99 -25.01 -7.87 -0.31
N SER A 100 -23.90 -8.43 -0.75
CA SER A 100 -23.84 -9.79 -1.29
C SER A 100 -22.56 -10.49 -0.83
N PRO A 101 -22.35 -10.65 0.49
CA PRO A 101 -21.19 -11.37 0.97
C PRO A 101 -21.25 -12.82 0.50
N GLN A 102 -20.08 -13.37 0.19
CA GLN A 102 -19.98 -14.80 -0.08
C GLN A 102 -20.23 -15.55 1.23
N GLN A 103 -21.04 -16.58 1.20
CA GLN A 103 -21.31 -17.44 2.35
C GLN A 103 -20.73 -18.83 2.08
N THR A 104 -19.86 -19.29 2.96
CA THR A 104 -19.47 -20.70 3.02
C THR A 104 -20.27 -21.33 4.15
N THR A 105 -21.19 -22.21 3.84
CA THR A 105 -21.95 -22.95 4.84
C THR A 105 -21.19 -24.22 5.21
N GLU A 106 -20.81 -24.32 6.47
CA GLU A 106 -20.24 -25.54 7.04
C GLU A 106 -21.30 -26.30 7.79
N THR A 107 -21.43 -27.58 7.49
CA THR A 107 -22.35 -28.47 8.17
C THR A 107 -21.55 -29.60 8.80
N LEU A 108 -21.65 -29.73 10.12
CA LEU A 108 -21.10 -30.89 10.84
C LEU A 108 -22.04 -32.07 10.62
N VAL A 109 -21.52 -33.13 10.02
CA VAL A 109 -22.22 -34.41 9.88
C VAL A 109 -21.66 -35.33 10.97
N LEU A 110 -22.50 -35.59 11.96
CA LEU A 110 -22.19 -36.52 13.06
C LEU A 110 -22.21 -37.97 12.55
N ALA A 111 -21.61 -38.88 13.31
CA ALA A 111 -21.56 -40.31 12.96
C ALA A 111 -22.95 -40.99 12.83
N ASP A 112 -23.98 -40.40 13.41
CA ASP A 112 -25.39 -40.83 13.32
C ASP A 112 -26.11 -40.26 12.09
N GLY A 113 -25.43 -39.47 11.23
CA GLY A 113 -26.00 -38.80 10.07
C GLY A 113 -26.72 -37.49 10.38
N THR A 114 -26.76 -37.04 11.62
CA THR A 114 -27.36 -35.75 12.00
C THR A 114 -26.53 -34.61 11.44
N ARG A 115 -27.19 -33.64 10.77
CA ARG A 115 -26.56 -32.47 10.18
C ARG A 115 -26.79 -31.23 11.04
N GLN A 116 -25.75 -30.62 11.51
CA GLN A 116 -25.80 -29.36 12.30
C GLN A 116 -25.02 -28.25 11.57
N PRO A 117 -25.66 -27.10 11.27
CA PRO A 117 -24.92 -25.97 10.68
C PRO A 117 -23.92 -25.45 11.71
N ILE A 118 -22.66 -25.29 11.29
CA ILE A 118 -21.63 -24.65 12.10
C ILE A 118 -21.74 -23.15 11.85
N THR A 119 -22.28 -22.44 12.86
CA THR A 119 -22.22 -20.98 12.86
C THR A 119 -20.86 -20.60 13.44
N ARG A 120 -19.91 -20.19 12.60
CA ARG A 120 -18.67 -19.64 13.10
C ARG A 120 -18.98 -18.34 13.86
N PRO A 121 -18.47 -18.15 15.09
CA PRO A 121 -18.51 -16.84 15.71
C PRO A 121 -17.80 -15.85 14.78
N LEU A 122 -18.31 -14.63 14.66
CA LEU A 122 -17.77 -13.55 13.82
C LEU A 122 -16.32 -13.20 14.16
N ILE A 123 -15.74 -13.79 15.20
CA ILE A 123 -14.51 -13.36 15.85
C ILE A 123 -13.55 -14.55 15.99
N TYR A 124 -12.45 -14.51 15.30
CA TYR A 124 -11.03 -14.80 15.64
C TYR A 124 -10.67 -16.01 16.53
N GLU A 125 -11.51 -16.96 16.78
CA GLU A 125 -11.11 -18.19 17.47
C GLU A 125 -10.96 -19.37 16.50
N GLU A 126 -9.77 -19.49 15.91
CA GLU A 126 -9.33 -20.73 15.26
C GLU A 126 -9.30 -21.90 16.28
N SER A 127 -9.27 -21.59 17.59
CA SER A 127 -9.30 -22.53 18.69
C SER A 127 -10.67 -23.13 19.01
N ALA A 128 -11.74 -22.57 18.47
CA ALA A 128 -13.11 -23.02 18.75
C ALA A 128 -13.66 -24.04 17.73
N ARG A 129 -12.79 -24.80 17.05
CA ARG A 129 -13.26 -26.01 16.34
C ARG A 129 -13.69 -27.02 17.43
N PRO A 130 -14.97 -27.33 17.57
CA PRO A 130 -15.37 -28.33 18.55
C PRO A 130 -14.66 -29.65 18.18
N ALA A 131 -14.00 -30.27 19.15
CA ALA A 131 -13.49 -31.64 19.03
C ALA A 131 -14.68 -32.61 18.99
N VAL A 132 -15.40 -32.60 17.87
CA VAL A 132 -16.60 -33.43 17.67
C VAL A 132 -16.27 -34.53 16.68
N SER A 133 -16.63 -35.76 17.03
CA SER A 133 -16.52 -36.93 16.16
C SER A 133 -17.53 -36.80 15.00
N GLY A 134 -17.07 -36.28 13.87
CA GLY A 134 -17.86 -36.11 12.65
C GLY A 134 -16.97 -35.56 11.53
N HIS A 135 -17.51 -35.48 10.30
CA HIS A 135 -16.84 -34.80 9.21
C HIS A 135 -17.56 -33.50 8.86
N ILE A 136 -16.81 -32.49 8.42
CA ILE A 136 -17.36 -31.19 8.03
C ILE A 136 -17.61 -31.21 6.52
N GLU A 137 -18.87 -31.10 6.12
CA GLU A 137 -19.23 -30.82 4.73
C GLU A 137 -19.20 -29.31 4.49
N LYS A 138 -18.40 -28.88 3.51
CA LYS A 138 -18.33 -27.47 3.10
C LYS A 138 -19.08 -27.28 1.79
N GLN A 139 -20.05 -26.39 1.80
CA GLN A 139 -20.73 -25.95 0.59
C GLN A 139 -20.22 -24.56 0.20
N GLU A 140 -19.44 -24.50 -0.88
CA GLU A 140 -18.93 -23.25 -1.41
C GLU A 140 -19.97 -22.50 -2.25
N ASP A 141 -20.12 -21.21 -2.00
CA ASP A 141 -20.92 -20.33 -2.88
C ASP A 141 -20.05 -19.86 -4.07
N HIS A 142 -20.05 -20.64 -5.15
CA HIS A 142 -19.34 -20.25 -6.39
C HIS A 142 -19.80 -18.90 -6.96
N SER A 143 -21.10 -18.60 -6.84
CA SER A 143 -21.64 -17.33 -7.31
C SER A 143 -21.17 -16.16 -6.46
N GLY A 144 -21.03 -16.37 -5.15
CA GLY A 144 -20.45 -15.42 -4.21
C GLY A 144 -18.97 -15.15 -4.51
N ARG A 145 -18.20 -16.18 -4.81
CA ARG A 145 -16.78 -16.03 -5.19
C ARG A 145 -16.63 -15.15 -6.46
N LEU A 146 -17.44 -15.39 -7.48
CA LEU A 146 -17.42 -14.57 -8.70
C LEU A 146 -17.81 -13.12 -8.42
N ARG A 147 -18.83 -12.88 -7.58
CA ARG A 147 -19.24 -11.54 -7.15
C ARG A 147 -18.14 -10.83 -6.36
N PHE A 148 -17.48 -11.55 -5.46
CA PHE A 148 -16.38 -11.00 -4.67
C PHE A 148 -15.17 -10.60 -5.56
N HIS A 149 -14.78 -11.44 -6.51
CA HIS A 149 -13.73 -11.09 -7.48
C HIS A 149 -14.14 -9.89 -8.35
N LEU A 150 -15.41 -9.80 -8.76
CA LEU A 150 -15.93 -8.64 -9.49
C LEU A 150 -15.87 -7.37 -8.64
N ALA A 151 -16.23 -7.49 -7.35
CA ALA A 151 -16.14 -6.38 -6.41
C ALA A 151 -14.70 -5.86 -6.26
N LEU A 152 -13.72 -6.76 -6.06
CA LEU A 152 -12.31 -6.40 -6.01
C LEU A 152 -11.82 -5.78 -7.33
N ALA A 153 -12.28 -6.29 -8.46
CA ALA A 153 -11.94 -5.76 -9.79
C ALA A 153 -12.48 -4.34 -10.00
N LEU A 154 -13.71 -4.08 -9.55
CA LEU A 154 -14.31 -2.75 -9.58
C LEU A 154 -13.52 -1.77 -8.69
N VAL A 155 -13.08 -2.22 -7.51
CA VAL A 155 -12.24 -1.40 -6.63
C VAL A 155 -10.89 -1.11 -7.28
N ALA A 156 -10.19 -2.10 -7.82
CA ALA A 156 -8.88 -1.91 -8.46
C ALA A 156 -8.96 -0.97 -9.67
N ALA A 157 -9.94 -1.16 -10.55
CA ALA A 157 -10.16 -0.32 -11.72
C ALA A 157 -10.60 1.10 -11.32
N GLY A 158 -11.46 1.23 -10.29
CA GLY A 158 -11.92 2.50 -9.74
C GLY A 158 -10.76 3.33 -9.19
N ILE A 159 -9.88 2.72 -8.38
CA ILE A 159 -8.64 3.35 -7.90
C ILE A 159 -7.77 3.76 -9.09
N GLY A 160 -7.67 2.90 -10.11
CA GLY A 160 -6.94 3.17 -11.33
C GLY A 160 -7.38 4.46 -12.00
N PHE A 161 -8.67 4.69 -12.11
CA PHE A 161 -9.21 5.89 -12.73
C PHE A 161 -9.11 7.13 -11.83
N MET A 162 -9.17 6.94 -10.53
CA MET A 162 -9.18 8.06 -9.59
C MET A 162 -7.78 8.56 -9.25
N LYS A 163 -6.85 7.66 -8.86
CA LYS A 163 -5.62 8.01 -8.15
C LYS A 163 -4.67 8.95 -8.91
N ALA A 164 -4.37 8.63 -10.17
CA ALA A 164 -3.50 9.48 -10.99
C ALA A 164 -4.16 10.83 -11.30
N ASN A 165 -5.45 10.80 -11.57
CA ASN A 165 -6.22 11.93 -12.04
C ASN A 165 -6.54 12.94 -10.93
N ILE A 166 -6.81 12.49 -9.69
CA ILE A 166 -7.07 13.41 -8.58
C ILE A 166 -5.80 14.20 -8.20
N SER A 167 -4.63 13.55 -8.20
CA SER A 167 -3.35 14.21 -7.95
C SER A 167 -3.02 15.25 -9.04
N ALA A 168 -3.32 14.93 -10.31
CA ALA A 168 -3.19 15.88 -11.41
C ALA A 168 -4.11 17.10 -11.22
N LEU A 169 -5.38 16.88 -10.80
CA LEU A 169 -6.32 17.97 -10.51
C LEU A 169 -5.82 18.86 -9.36
N VAL A 170 -5.23 18.32 -8.29
CA VAL A 170 -4.60 19.12 -7.22
C VAL A 170 -3.52 20.03 -7.80
N GLY A 171 -2.67 19.50 -8.68
CA GLY A 171 -1.64 20.30 -9.36
C GLY A 171 -2.19 21.48 -10.16
N THR A 172 -3.37 21.33 -10.76
CA THR A 172 -4.00 22.40 -11.58
C THR A 172 -4.65 23.53 -10.75
N LEU A 173 -4.82 23.35 -9.45
CA LEU A 173 -5.34 24.39 -8.54
C LEU A 173 -4.35 25.53 -8.31
N TYR A 174 -3.06 25.29 -8.56
CA TYR A 174 -1.99 26.23 -8.25
C TYR A 174 -1.22 26.64 -9.51
N LYS A 175 -0.75 27.89 -9.53
CA LYS A 175 0.22 28.33 -10.53
C LYS A 175 1.58 27.69 -10.22
N GLU A 176 2.36 27.41 -11.25
CA GLU A 176 3.71 26.85 -11.09
C GLU A 176 4.60 27.83 -10.32
N GLY A 177 5.53 27.28 -9.49
CA GLY A 177 6.51 28.08 -8.74
C GLY A 177 6.00 28.76 -7.47
N VAL A 178 4.76 28.52 -7.05
CA VAL A 178 4.22 29.11 -5.81
C VAL A 178 4.43 28.16 -4.63
N ALA A 179 5.11 28.64 -3.57
CA ALA A 179 5.35 27.86 -2.33
C ALA A 179 4.04 27.29 -1.70
N LEU A 180 2.91 27.95 -1.94
CA LEU A 180 1.60 27.50 -1.49
C LEU A 180 1.18 26.16 -2.13
N ARG A 181 1.70 25.81 -3.32
CA ARG A 181 1.47 24.54 -3.99
C ARG A 181 2.01 23.37 -3.16
N ASP A 182 3.24 23.47 -2.66
CA ASP A 182 3.87 22.41 -1.87
C ASP A 182 3.14 22.20 -0.53
N GLN A 183 2.67 23.28 0.08
CA GLN A 183 1.83 23.21 1.27
C GLN A 183 0.48 22.53 0.97
N GLY A 184 -0.12 22.81 -0.20
CA GLY A 184 -1.34 22.17 -0.65
C GLY A 184 -1.18 20.66 -0.84
N PHE A 185 -0.09 20.23 -1.46
CA PHE A 185 0.24 18.81 -1.57
C PHE A 185 0.52 18.15 -0.21
N THR A 186 1.13 18.87 0.73
CA THR A 186 1.32 18.37 2.10
C THR A 186 -0.03 18.13 2.80
N LEU A 187 -0.97 19.07 2.68
CA LEU A 187 -2.33 18.91 3.25
C LEU A 187 -3.07 17.73 2.58
N PHE A 188 -2.94 17.60 1.27
CA PHE A 188 -3.50 16.48 0.53
C PHE A 188 -2.90 15.13 1.00
N TYR A 189 -1.58 15.06 1.21
CA TYR A 189 -0.91 13.87 1.74
C TYR A 189 -1.34 13.54 3.18
N MET A 190 -1.57 14.56 4.02
CA MET A 190 -2.12 14.34 5.36
C MET A 190 -3.53 13.75 5.31
N ALA A 191 -4.37 14.18 4.35
CA ALA A 191 -5.70 13.61 4.16
C ALA A 191 -5.63 12.12 3.76
N ILE A 192 -4.67 11.72 2.92
CA ILE A 192 -4.39 10.32 2.57
C ILE A 192 -4.15 9.48 3.82
N ASN A 193 -3.21 9.88 4.66
CA ASN A 193 -2.82 9.12 5.85
C ASN A 193 -3.93 9.11 6.91
N ALA A 194 -4.61 10.24 7.11
CA ALA A 194 -5.74 10.31 8.04
C ALA A 194 -6.91 9.41 7.58
N GLY A 195 -7.25 9.45 6.28
CA GLY A 195 -8.27 8.58 5.70
C GLY A 195 -7.93 7.11 5.87
N GLY A 196 -6.68 6.73 5.58
CA GLY A 196 -6.22 5.35 5.71
C GLY A 196 -6.27 4.84 7.15
N PHE A 197 -5.76 5.60 8.10
CA PHE A 197 -5.78 5.22 9.52
C PHE A 197 -7.21 5.12 10.08
N ILE A 198 -8.04 6.15 9.87
CA ILE A 198 -9.41 6.19 10.38
C ILE A 198 -10.27 5.13 9.68
N GLY A 199 -10.06 4.92 8.37
CA GLY A 199 -10.77 3.91 7.59
C GLY A 199 -10.49 2.50 8.08
N SER A 200 -9.22 2.14 8.28
CA SER A 200 -8.87 0.82 8.80
C SER A 200 -9.42 0.59 10.21
N ALA A 201 -9.36 1.61 11.07
CA ALA A 201 -9.89 1.53 12.42
C ALA A 201 -11.42 1.33 12.43
N ILE A 202 -12.18 2.16 11.69
CA ILE A 202 -13.65 2.09 11.68
C ILE A 202 -14.14 0.85 10.96
N CYS A 203 -13.63 0.56 9.75
CA CYS A 203 -14.07 -0.61 8.99
C CYS A 203 -13.64 -1.93 9.65
N GLY A 204 -12.40 -1.97 10.23
CA GLY A 204 -11.92 -3.13 10.96
C GLY A 204 -12.74 -3.38 12.23
N TRP A 205 -12.99 -2.35 13.03
CA TRP A 205 -13.82 -2.47 14.22
C TRP A 205 -15.28 -2.82 13.89
N SER A 206 -15.85 -2.23 12.82
CA SER A 206 -17.22 -2.53 12.39
C SER A 206 -17.37 -3.98 11.93
N ALA A 207 -16.40 -4.49 11.17
CA ALA A 207 -16.37 -5.90 10.76
C ALA A 207 -16.26 -6.83 11.98
N PHE A 208 -15.38 -6.48 12.92
CA PHE A 208 -15.19 -7.25 14.15
C PHE A 208 -16.44 -7.29 15.03
N ARG A 209 -17.14 -6.17 15.17
CA ARG A 209 -18.27 -6.05 16.12
C ARG A 209 -19.62 -6.44 15.55
N PHE A 210 -19.84 -6.18 14.25
CA PHE A 210 -21.15 -6.30 13.62
C PHE A 210 -21.19 -7.25 12.41
N GLY A 211 -20.03 -7.64 11.88
CA GLY A 211 -19.90 -8.53 10.72
C GLY A 211 -19.25 -7.86 9.50
N TRP A 212 -18.85 -8.70 8.56
CA TRP A 212 -18.13 -8.28 7.36
C TRP A 212 -18.90 -7.26 6.52
N GLU A 213 -20.22 -7.41 6.46
CA GLU A 213 -21.14 -6.53 5.74
C GLU A 213 -21.03 -5.08 6.23
N PHE A 214 -20.90 -4.90 7.55
CA PHE A 214 -20.76 -3.58 8.17
C PHE A 214 -19.37 -2.98 7.91
N GLY A 215 -18.32 -3.80 7.91
CA GLY A 215 -16.97 -3.36 7.58
C GLY A 215 -16.87 -2.84 6.14
N PHE A 216 -17.36 -3.61 5.19
CA PHE A 216 -17.41 -3.22 3.78
C PHE A 216 -18.44 -2.13 3.50
N GLY A 217 -19.56 -2.14 4.22
CA GLY A 217 -20.60 -1.11 4.15
C GLY A 217 -20.11 0.26 4.60
N ALA A 218 -19.30 0.32 5.67
CA ALA A 218 -18.67 1.57 6.12
C ALA A 218 -17.73 2.14 5.05
N ALA A 219 -16.96 1.28 4.37
CA ALA A 219 -16.13 1.68 3.23
C ALA A 219 -16.99 2.22 2.07
N GLY A 220 -18.10 1.55 1.75
CA GLY A 220 -19.07 1.99 0.75
C GLY A 220 -19.71 3.34 1.08
N ALA A 221 -20.07 3.57 2.36
CA ALA A 221 -20.58 4.85 2.83
C ALA A 221 -19.58 6.00 2.64
N GLY A 222 -18.28 5.73 2.84
CA GLY A 222 -17.20 6.66 2.51
C GLY A 222 -17.19 7.05 1.03
N MET A 223 -17.49 6.12 0.12
CA MET A 223 -17.56 6.42 -1.31
C MET A 223 -18.78 7.28 -1.68
N ILE A 224 -19.90 7.10 -0.99
CA ILE A 224 -21.07 8.00 -1.14
C ILE A 224 -20.71 9.42 -0.71
N ALA A 225 -19.98 9.57 0.41
CA ALA A 225 -19.50 10.87 0.86
C ALA A 225 -18.53 11.52 -0.14
N ALA A 226 -17.61 10.74 -0.74
CA ALA A 226 -16.71 11.21 -1.79
C ALA A 226 -17.45 11.68 -3.04
N LEU A 227 -18.47 10.93 -3.48
CA LEU A 227 -19.33 11.32 -4.61
C LEU A 227 -20.14 12.59 -4.31
N ALA A 228 -20.66 12.73 -3.10
CA ALA A 228 -21.34 13.93 -2.65
C ALA A 228 -20.39 15.16 -2.67
N LEU A 229 -19.15 15.01 -2.18
CA LEU A 229 -18.13 16.05 -2.26
C LEU A 229 -17.83 16.44 -3.71
N LEU A 230 -17.70 15.48 -4.62
CA LEU A 230 -17.49 15.77 -6.04
C LEU A 230 -18.70 16.48 -6.66
N ARG A 231 -19.92 16.06 -6.33
CA ARG A 231 -21.17 16.61 -6.89
C ARG A 231 -21.40 18.05 -6.44
N PHE A 232 -21.24 18.33 -5.16
CA PHE A 232 -21.52 19.63 -4.58
C PHE A 232 -20.29 20.57 -4.63
N GLY A 233 -19.08 20.02 -4.49
CA GLY A 233 -17.83 20.75 -4.50
C GLY A 233 -17.24 20.94 -5.90
N GLY A 234 -17.73 20.25 -6.91
CA GLY A 234 -17.18 20.27 -8.27
C GLY A 234 -17.15 21.67 -8.92
N ARG A 235 -17.97 22.60 -8.46
CA ARG A 235 -17.96 24.02 -8.88
C ARG A 235 -16.67 24.76 -8.53
N TRP A 236 -15.93 24.32 -7.50
CA TRP A 236 -14.66 24.94 -7.08
C TRP A 236 -13.42 24.32 -7.75
N LEU A 237 -13.63 23.29 -8.58
CA LEU A 237 -12.54 22.68 -9.33
C LEU A 237 -12.28 23.47 -10.63
N PRO A 238 -11.02 23.57 -11.10
CA PRO A 238 -10.69 24.29 -12.34
C PRO A 238 -11.48 23.72 -13.53
N PRO A 239 -11.81 24.53 -14.54
CA PRO A 239 -12.45 24.03 -15.74
C PRO A 239 -11.56 23.00 -16.44
N GLU A 240 -12.18 22.00 -17.04
CA GLU A 240 -11.48 20.93 -17.72
C GLU A 240 -10.81 21.44 -19.00
N ARG A 241 -9.56 21.07 -19.25
CA ARG A 241 -8.82 21.47 -20.46
C ARG A 241 -9.29 20.72 -21.71
N ALA A 242 -9.85 19.53 -21.55
CA ALA A 242 -10.36 18.74 -22.66
C ALA A 242 -11.79 19.21 -23.04
N PRO A 243 -12.10 19.33 -24.34
CA PRO A 243 -13.45 19.67 -24.78
C PRO A 243 -14.43 18.57 -24.33
N ARG A 244 -15.47 18.96 -23.59
CA ARG A 244 -16.55 18.05 -23.19
C ARG A 244 -17.28 17.56 -24.47
N ARG A 245 -17.05 16.31 -24.83
CA ARG A 245 -17.87 15.64 -25.84
C ARG A 245 -19.14 15.09 -25.19
N PRO A 246 -20.29 15.11 -25.85
CA PRO A 246 -21.55 14.61 -25.29
C PRO A 246 -21.45 13.16 -24.77
N HIS A 247 -20.60 12.34 -25.39
CA HIS A 247 -20.43 10.92 -25.07
C HIS A 247 -19.30 10.63 -24.07
N THR A 248 -18.64 11.65 -23.50
CA THR A 248 -17.52 11.46 -22.54
C THR A 248 -17.92 10.57 -21.34
N PRO A 249 -19.08 10.71 -20.68
CA PRO A 249 -19.46 9.84 -19.57
C PRO A 249 -19.66 8.39 -20.00
N LEU A 250 -20.25 8.17 -21.18
CA LEU A 250 -20.46 6.82 -21.74
C LEU A 250 -19.13 6.14 -22.06
N LEU A 251 -18.20 6.88 -22.67
CA LEU A 251 -16.85 6.37 -22.98
C LEU A 251 -16.05 6.09 -21.70
N ALA A 252 -16.17 6.94 -20.67
CA ALA A 252 -15.54 6.68 -19.37
C ALA A 252 -16.13 5.41 -18.72
N GLY A 253 -17.44 5.23 -18.77
CA GLY A 253 -18.10 4.01 -18.31
C GLY A 253 -17.66 2.76 -19.08
N ALA A 254 -17.60 2.82 -20.41
CA ALA A 254 -17.13 1.71 -21.24
C ALA A 254 -15.66 1.35 -20.96
N ALA A 255 -14.79 2.36 -20.83
CA ALA A 255 -13.39 2.16 -20.49
C ALA A 255 -13.23 1.56 -19.07
N GLY A 256 -14.04 2.04 -18.12
CA GLY A 256 -14.08 1.51 -16.74
C GLY A 256 -14.54 0.06 -16.69
N THR A 257 -15.61 -0.27 -17.41
CA THR A 257 -16.10 -1.65 -17.53
C THR A 257 -15.03 -2.55 -18.16
N GLY A 258 -14.37 -2.11 -19.24
CA GLY A 258 -13.29 -2.86 -19.87
C GLY A 258 -12.12 -3.11 -18.91
N LEU A 259 -11.69 -2.10 -18.14
CA LEU A 259 -10.64 -2.24 -17.14
C LEU A 259 -11.07 -3.16 -15.99
N ALA A 260 -12.32 -3.07 -15.53
CA ALA A 260 -12.84 -3.94 -14.48
C ALA A 260 -12.92 -5.40 -14.93
N LEU A 261 -13.37 -5.66 -16.16
CA LEU A 261 -13.40 -7.02 -16.74
C LEU A 261 -12.00 -7.61 -16.89
N LEU A 262 -11.03 -6.79 -17.31
CA LEU A 262 -9.61 -7.19 -17.34
C LEU A 262 -9.10 -7.54 -15.93
N CYS A 263 -9.33 -6.67 -14.95
CA CYS A 263 -8.95 -6.94 -13.56
C CYS A 263 -9.65 -8.18 -13.01
N TRP A 264 -10.92 -8.39 -13.34
CA TRP A 264 -11.67 -9.57 -12.92
C TRP A 264 -11.07 -10.88 -13.45
N GLY A 265 -10.73 -10.92 -14.75
CA GLY A 265 -10.04 -12.05 -15.36
C GLY A 265 -8.67 -12.30 -14.74
N LEU A 266 -7.90 -11.25 -14.45
CA LEU A 266 -6.58 -11.34 -13.82
C LEU A 266 -6.66 -11.79 -12.35
N LEU A 267 -7.65 -11.34 -11.59
CA LEU A 267 -7.88 -11.79 -10.21
C LEU A 267 -8.30 -13.26 -10.15
N GLY A 268 -8.96 -13.77 -11.18
CA GLY A 268 -9.25 -15.20 -11.31
C GLY A 268 -8.02 -16.07 -11.61
N ALA A 269 -6.89 -15.46 -11.97
CA ALA A 269 -5.65 -16.15 -12.33
C ALA A 269 -4.41 -15.45 -11.71
N PRO A 270 -4.23 -15.44 -10.38
CA PRO A 270 -3.09 -14.79 -9.73
C PRO A 270 -1.71 -15.15 -10.31
N PRO A 271 -1.43 -16.40 -10.72
CA PRO A 271 -0.16 -16.73 -11.37
C PRO A 271 0.08 -15.99 -12.69
N LEU A 272 -0.98 -15.60 -13.41
CA LEU A 272 -0.84 -14.79 -14.61
C LEU A 272 -0.41 -13.36 -14.27
N VAL A 273 -0.95 -12.78 -13.19
CA VAL A 273 -0.50 -11.46 -12.69
C VAL A 273 0.98 -11.49 -12.32
N GLU A 274 1.42 -12.55 -11.63
CA GLU A 274 2.83 -12.73 -11.27
C GLU A 274 3.75 -12.77 -12.50
N ARG A 275 3.37 -13.52 -13.57
CA ARG A 275 4.13 -13.59 -14.83
C ARG A 275 4.15 -12.26 -15.58
N LEU A 276 3.03 -11.54 -15.58
CA LEU A 276 2.96 -10.21 -16.20
C LEU A 276 3.86 -9.20 -15.47
N LEU A 277 3.95 -9.29 -14.14
CA LEU A 277 4.87 -8.47 -13.35
C LEU A 277 6.33 -8.81 -13.68
N ASP A 278 6.69 -10.10 -13.80
CA ASP A 278 8.04 -10.52 -14.21
C ASP A 278 8.41 -9.97 -15.59
N PHE A 279 7.49 -10.14 -16.55
CA PHE A 279 7.70 -9.62 -17.90
C PHE A 279 7.86 -8.11 -17.93
N ALA A 280 7.01 -7.38 -17.18
CA ALA A 280 7.08 -5.93 -17.09
C ALA A 280 8.39 -5.45 -16.41
N ALA A 281 8.82 -6.12 -15.34
CA ALA A 281 10.06 -5.80 -14.64
C ALA A 281 11.29 -6.04 -15.53
N LEU A 282 11.35 -7.19 -16.22
CA LEU A 282 12.43 -7.51 -17.16
C LEU A 282 12.45 -6.56 -18.35
N SER A 283 11.28 -6.24 -18.91
CA SER A 283 11.14 -5.28 -20.01
C SER A 283 11.57 -3.87 -19.59
N GLY A 284 11.19 -3.44 -18.38
CA GLY A 284 11.60 -2.17 -17.80
C GLY A 284 13.11 -2.08 -17.58
N ALA A 285 13.71 -3.12 -17.01
CA ALA A 285 15.17 -3.21 -16.82
C ALA A 285 15.90 -3.21 -18.18
N GLY A 286 15.42 -3.99 -19.16
CA GLY A 286 15.96 -4.03 -20.52
C GLY A 286 15.88 -2.67 -21.21
N PHE A 287 14.75 -1.96 -21.05
CA PHE A 287 14.58 -0.61 -21.58
C PHE A 287 15.57 0.39 -20.97
N VAL A 288 15.75 0.40 -19.64
CA VAL A 288 16.73 1.26 -18.96
C VAL A 288 18.14 0.94 -19.43
N PHE A 289 18.48 -0.35 -19.52
CA PHE A 289 19.80 -0.80 -20.03
C PHE A 289 20.04 -0.36 -21.46
N TYR A 290 19.06 -0.58 -22.38
CA TYR A 290 19.17 -0.13 -23.77
C TYR A 290 19.37 1.38 -23.87
N ARG A 291 18.56 2.17 -23.16
CA ARG A 291 18.66 3.63 -23.14
C ARG A 291 19.98 4.15 -22.52
N SER A 292 20.58 3.39 -21.61
CA SER A 292 21.86 3.77 -20.99
C SER A 292 23.03 3.74 -21.96
N ARG A 293 22.99 2.91 -23.03
CA ARG A 293 24.10 2.72 -23.98
C ARG A 293 24.48 3.99 -24.74
N GLY A 294 23.49 4.84 -25.05
CA GLY A 294 23.70 6.09 -25.79
C GLY A 294 24.03 7.32 -24.92
N LEU A 295 24.14 7.16 -23.58
CA LEU A 295 24.31 8.27 -22.67
C LEU A 295 25.78 8.46 -22.25
N ALA A 296 26.15 9.72 -21.97
CA ALA A 296 27.42 10.06 -21.34
C ALA A 296 27.58 9.37 -19.99
N LEU A 297 28.83 9.09 -19.58
CA LEU A 297 29.14 8.34 -18.36
C LEU A 297 28.43 8.91 -17.10
N ALA A 298 28.41 10.24 -16.96
CA ALA A 298 27.72 10.89 -15.83
C ALA A 298 26.23 10.56 -15.78
N ARG A 299 25.55 10.50 -16.93
CA ARG A 299 24.13 10.13 -17.01
C ARG A 299 23.88 8.64 -16.78
N ARG A 300 24.84 7.78 -17.09
CA ARG A 300 24.80 6.36 -16.72
C ARG A 300 24.84 6.18 -15.20
N PHE A 301 25.64 6.98 -14.50
CA PHE A 301 25.65 6.99 -13.03
C PHE A 301 24.31 7.46 -12.45
N ASP A 302 23.65 8.46 -13.05
CA ASP A 302 22.32 8.88 -12.62
C ASP A 302 21.29 7.73 -12.80
N LEU A 303 21.31 7.02 -13.94
CA LEU A 303 20.43 5.86 -14.17
C LEU A 303 20.73 4.70 -13.20
N LEU A 304 22.00 4.43 -12.90
CA LEU A 304 22.38 3.43 -11.90
C LEU A 304 21.82 3.80 -10.51
N LEU A 305 21.93 5.06 -10.12
CA LEU A 305 21.38 5.55 -8.85
C LEU A 305 19.84 5.35 -8.82
N LEU A 306 19.15 5.68 -9.92
CA LEU A 306 17.70 5.45 -10.03
C LEU A 306 17.34 3.96 -9.94
N ALA A 307 18.11 3.08 -10.60
CA ALA A 307 17.89 1.63 -10.50
C ALA A 307 18.08 1.12 -9.06
N LEU A 308 19.13 1.58 -8.37
CA LEU A 308 19.37 1.23 -6.96
C LEU A 308 18.25 1.73 -6.04
N LEU A 309 17.71 2.94 -6.28
CA LEU A 309 16.57 3.46 -5.55
C LEU A 309 15.28 2.66 -5.81
N MET A 310 15.07 2.19 -7.04
CA MET A 310 13.94 1.30 -7.36
C MET A 310 14.08 -0.06 -6.69
N MET A 311 15.29 -0.64 -6.65
CA MET A 311 15.54 -1.88 -5.90
C MET A 311 15.31 -1.69 -4.39
N ALA A 312 15.76 -0.56 -3.85
CA ALA A 312 15.51 -0.16 -2.47
C ALA A 312 14.00 -0.08 -2.19
N SER A 313 13.25 0.53 -3.10
CA SER A 313 11.78 0.60 -3.03
C SER A 313 11.13 -0.78 -3.05
N VAL A 314 11.54 -1.68 -3.95
CA VAL A 314 11.03 -3.06 -4.00
C VAL A 314 11.21 -3.73 -2.64
N LEU A 315 12.41 -3.69 -2.07
CA LEU A 315 12.69 -4.36 -0.79
C LEU A 315 11.86 -3.77 0.36
N PHE A 316 11.78 -2.44 0.44
CA PHE A 316 10.99 -1.76 1.46
C PHE A 316 9.51 -2.15 1.38
N TRP A 317 8.91 -2.02 0.19
CA TRP A 317 7.47 -2.28 -0.01
C TRP A 317 7.12 -3.78 0.07
N THR A 318 8.10 -4.68 -0.16
CA THR A 318 7.94 -6.13 0.09
C THR A 318 7.65 -6.41 1.56
N LEU A 319 8.41 -5.79 2.46
CA LEU A 319 8.23 -5.98 3.90
C LEU A 319 7.05 -5.14 4.43
N GLN A 320 6.86 -3.92 3.93
CA GLN A 320 5.68 -3.11 4.27
C GLN A 320 4.38 -3.82 3.89
N GLY A 321 4.36 -4.57 2.80
CA GLY A 321 3.23 -5.39 2.36
C GLY A 321 2.87 -6.53 3.32
N GLN A 322 3.73 -6.87 4.30
CA GLN A 322 3.37 -7.83 5.35
C GLN A 322 2.35 -7.25 6.33
N SER A 323 2.30 -5.93 6.51
CA SER A 323 1.37 -5.30 7.46
C SER A 323 -0.09 -5.70 7.24
N PRO A 324 -0.66 -5.61 6.04
CA PRO A 324 -2.02 -6.09 5.77
C PRO A 324 -2.10 -7.60 5.46
N ALA A 325 -1.00 -8.33 5.47
CA ALA A 325 -0.91 -9.74 5.09
C ALA A 325 -0.47 -10.62 6.27
N ALA A 326 0.71 -11.25 6.18
CA ALA A 326 1.18 -12.20 7.18
C ALA A 326 1.38 -11.57 8.58
N LEU A 327 1.78 -10.30 8.66
CA LEU A 327 1.91 -9.60 9.95
C LEU A 327 0.54 -9.37 10.62
N SER A 328 -0.52 -9.16 9.85
CA SER A 328 -1.90 -9.07 10.40
C SER A 328 -2.35 -10.41 10.99
N LEU A 329 -2.10 -11.52 10.30
CA LEU A 329 -2.39 -12.86 10.80
C LEU A 329 -1.57 -13.16 12.06
N PHE A 330 -0.26 -12.86 12.03
CA PHE A 330 0.61 -12.97 13.20
C PHE A 330 0.09 -12.14 14.38
N THR A 331 -0.37 -10.92 14.10
CA THR A 331 -0.92 -10.01 15.13
C THR A 331 -2.15 -10.61 15.79
N ALA A 332 -3.07 -11.17 15.02
CA ALA A 332 -4.27 -11.78 15.54
C ALA A 332 -4.00 -13.04 16.38
N GLU A 333 -3.03 -13.86 15.95
CA GLU A 333 -2.75 -15.15 16.57
C GLU A 333 -1.80 -15.03 17.77
N TRP A 334 -0.78 -14.17 17.70
CA TRP A 334 0.36 -14.20 18.60
C TRP A 334 0.61 -12.92 19.40
N ILE A 335 -0.05 -11.80 19.10
CA ILE A 335 0.07 -10.57 19.88
C ILE A 335 -0.99 -10.53 20.99
N ASP A 336 -0.62 -10.04 22.17
CA ASP A 336 -1.58 -9.68 23.19
C ASP A 336 -2.30 -8.39 22.79
N LEU A 337 -3.57 -8.53 22.42
CA LEU A 337 -4.40 -7.44 21.90
C LEU A 337 -5.05 -6.60 23.01
N HIS A 338 -4.80 -6.92 24.28
CA HIS A 338 -5.34 -6.17 25.41
C HIS A 338 -4.47 -4.95 25.74
N PHE A 339 -5.06 -3.78 25.68
CA PHE A 339 -4.42 -2.54 26.07
C PHE A 339 -5.31 -1.76 27.02
N LEU A 340 -4.83 -1.51 28.24
CA LEU A 340 -5.57 -0.82 29.31
C LEU A 340 -6.96 -1.46 29.61
N GLY A 341 -7.06 -2.79 29.49
CA GLY A 341 -8.31 -3.53 29.74
C GLY A 341 -9.30 -3.53 28.57
N ILE A 342 -8.91 -2.97 27.41
CA ILE A 342 -9.72 -2.97 26.20
C ILE A 342 -9.05 -3.88 25.17
N GLU A 343 -9.82 -4.77 24.56
CA GLU A 343 -9.37 -5.59 23.43
C GLU A 343 -9.39 -4.78 22.14
N ILE A 344 -8.24 -4.67 21.47
CA ILE A 344 -8.10 -3.95 20.20
C ILE A 344 -8.04 -4.99 19.07
N PRO A 345 -9.00 -5.02 18.15
CA PRO A 345 -8.97 -5.97 17.03
C PRO A 345 -7.72 -5.82 16.16
N ALA A 346 -7.13 -6.94 15.71
CA ALA A 346 -5.95 -6.94 14.87
C ALA A 346 -6.09 -6.06 13.59
N PRO A 347 -7.25 -6.03 12.88
CA PRO A 347 -7.45 -5.15 11.74
C PRO A 347 -7.27 -3.66 12.04
N VAL A 348 -7.54 -3.22 13.28
CA VAL A 348 -7.34 -1.82 13.70
C VAL A 348 -5.87 -1.47 13.79
N LEU A 349 -5.03 -2.42 14.20
CA LEU A 349 -3.60 -2.21 14.46
C LEU A 349 -2.76 -2.17 13.17
N GLN A 350 -3.16 -2.86 12.11
CA GLN A 350 -2.32 -3.07 10.92
C GLN A 350 -1.94 -1.77 10.19
N PHE A 351 -2.69 -0.69 10.34
CA PHE A 351 -2.41 0.62 9.73
C PHE A 351 -1.93 1.69 10.72
N MET A 352 -1.53 1.26 11.91
CA MET A 352 -0.82 2.14 12.87
C MET A 352 0.38 2.90 12.25
N PRO A 353 1.16 2.34 11.30
CA PRO A 353 2.21 3.10 10.61
C PRO A 353 1.72 4.43 10.03
N MET A 354 0.48 4.52 9.54
CA MET A 354 -0.07 5.80 9.01
C MET A 354 -0.24 6.86 10.09
N ALA A 355 -0.71 6.46 11.29
CA ALA A 355 -0.76 7.37 12.43
C ALA A 355 0.65 7.81 12.84
N MET A 356 1.62 6.88 12.84
CA MET A 356 3.02 7.19 13.15
C MET A 356 3.65 8.12 12.10
N ILE A 357 3.34 7.95 10.81
CA ILE A 357 3.77 8.89 9.76
C ILE A 357 3.30 10.31 10.07
N MET A 358 2.02 10.49 10.43
CA MET A 358 1.49 11.82 10.77
C MET A 358 2.17 12.43 11.99
N LEU A 359 2.51 11.63 12.99
CA LEU A 359 3.22 12.07 14.19
C LEU A 359 4.71 12.37 13.93
N LEU A 360 5.38 11.54 13.12
CA LEU A 360 6.84 11.61 12.89
C LEU A 360 7.22 12.58 11.77
N ALA A 361 6.32 12.90 10.84
CA ALA A 361 6.64 13.75 9.68
C ALA A 361 7.18 15.14 10.09
N ALA A 362 6.59 15.78 11.10
CA ALA A 362 7.05 17.09 11.56
C ALA A 362 8.42 17.03 12.27
N PRO A 363 8.68 16.16 13.26
CA PRO A 363 10.00 15.97 13.85
C PRO A 363 11.09 15.63 12.84
N ILE A 364 10.81 14.69 11.93
CA ILE A 364 11.75 14.30 10.87
C ILE A 364 12.02 15.46 9.93
N GLY A 365 11.02 16.23 9.53
CA GLY A 365 11.20 17.43 8.72
C GLY A 365 12.05 18.51 9.41
N VAL A 366 12.00 18.63 10.74
CA VAL A 366 12.91 19.50 11.52
C VAL A 366 14.33 18.94 11.50
N LEU A 367 14.48 17.63 11.69
CA LEU A 367 15.78 16.95 11.62
C LEU A 367 16.49 17.18 10.26
N TRP A 368 15.75 17.02 9.15
CA TRP A 368 16.31 17.25 7.80
C TRP A 368 16.83 18.68 7.63
N ARG A 369 16.05 19.69 8.01
CA ARG A 369 16.48 21.09 7.94
C ARG A 369 17.73 21.36 8.79
N LYS A 370 17.84 20.76 9.99
CA LYS A 370 19.04 20.89 10.83
C LYS A 370 20.25 20.26 10.17
N LEU A 371 20.11 19.02 9.63
CA LEU A 371 21.21 18.33 8.93
C LEU A 371 21.64 19.09 7.67
N GLU A 372 20.70 19.65 6.91
CA GLU A 372 21.00 20.49 5.75
C GLU A 372 21.76 21.75 6.15
N ASN A 373 21.32 22.46 7.19
CA ASN A 373 22.01 23.65 7.70
C ASN A 373 23.42 23.36 8.21
N TRP A 374 23.67 22.14 8.71
CA TRP A 374 25.01 21.70 9.13
C TRP A 374 25.87 21.16 7.96
N GLY A 375 25.32 21.10 6.76
CA GLY A 375 25.98 20.50 5.59
C GLY A 375 26.16 18.99 5.66
N TRP A 376 25.39 18.31 6.54
CA TRP A 376 25.50 16.87 6.81
C TRP A 376 24.36 16.07 6.20
N LEU A 377 23.61 16.66 5.27
CA LEU A 377 22.49 15.94 4.63
C LEU A 377 23.04 14.76 3.81
N PRO A 378 22.69 13.51 4.17
CA PRO A 378 23.14 12.33 3.43
C PRO A 378 22.62 12.31 1.98
N SER A 379 23.28 11.55 1.11
CA SER A 379 22.82 11.36 -0.26
C SER A 379 21.45 10.67 -0.32
N PRO A 380 20.66 10.85 -1.39
CA PRO A 380 19.36 10.19 -1.53
C PRO A 380 19.43 8.67 -1.36
N LEU A 381 20.48 8.02 -1.86
CA LEU A 381 20.69 6.59 -1.70
C LEU A 381 20.99 6.21 -0.24
N ALA A 382 21.81 7.02 0.47
CA ALA A 382 22.10 6.77 1.89
C ALA A 382 20.84 6.91 2.75
N LEU A 383 20.00 7.92 2.45
CA LEU A 383 18.74 8.11 3.17
C LEU A 383 17.75 6.96 2.93
N SER A 384 17.61 6.51 1.68
CA SER A 384 16.79 5.33 1.36
C SER A 384 17.34 4.06 2.02
N ALA A 385 18.66 3.89 2.06
CA ALA A 385 19.30 2.77 2.75
C ALA A 385 19.05 2.80 4.26
N LEU A 386 19.06 3.98 4.90
CA LEU A 386 18.67 4.14 6.30
C LEU A 386 17.19 3.79 6.53
N GLY A 387 16.31 4.14 5.58
CA GLY A 387 14.90 3.74 5.63
C GLY A 387 14.73 2.21 5.57
N ILE A 388 15.48 1.54 4.68
CA ILE A 388 15.49 0.07 4.58
C ILE A 388 16.09 -0.56 5.83
N LEU A 389 17.14 0.02 6.41
CA LEU A 389 17.72 -0.46 7.66
C LEU A 389 16.69 -0.45 8.79
N GLN A 390 15.94 0.63 8.93
CA GLN A 390 14.86 0.72 9.92
C GLN A 390 13.79 -0.35 9.68
N MET A 391 13.43 -0.62 8.42
CA MET A 391 12.51 -1.68 8.05
C MET A 391 13.06 -3.06 8.48
N GLY A 392 14.32 -3.37 8.20
CA GLY A 392 14.95 -4.62 8.63
C GLY A 392 14.98 -4.77 10.16
N VAL A 393 15.42 -3.72 10.86
CA VAL A 393 15.46 -3.69 12.34
C VAL A 393 14.06 -3.85 12.94
N SER A 394 13.00 -3.35 12.30
CA SER A 394 11.63 -3.50 12.80
C SER A 394 11.21 -4.97 12.92
N PHE A 395 11.57 -5.81 11.94
CA PHE A 395 11.30 -7.24 11.98
C PHE A 395 12.22 -7.98 12.98
N LEU A 396 13.47 -7.55 13.13
CA LEU A 396 14.37 -8.10 14.16
C LEU A 396 13.85 -7.83 15.57
N LEU A 397 13.33 -6.62 15.83
CA LEU A 397 12.71 -6.29 17.12
C LEU A 397 11.46 -7.12 17.39
N LEU A 398 10.63 -7.34 16.37
CA LEU A 398 9.47 -8.20 16.53
C LEU A 398 9.88 -9.65 16.87
N THR A 399 10.92 -10.16 16.20
CA THR A 399 11.49 -11.49 16.50
C THR A 399 12.08 -11.57 17.90
N LEU A 400 12.74 -10.49 18.37
CA LEU A 400 13.21 -10.39 19.76
C LEU A 400 12.02 -10.45 20.73
N GLY A 401 10.91 -9.75 20.41
CA GLY A 401 9.67 -9.84 21.20
C GLY A 401 9.13 -11.26 21.31
N VAL A 402 9.19 -12.04 20.21
CA VAL A 402 8.82 -13.47 20.22
C VAL A 402 9.73 -14.27 21.16
N SER A 403 11.05 -14.04 21.12
CA SER A 403 12.00 -14.76 21.96
C SER A 403 11.89 -14.43 23.46
N LEU A 404 11.37 -13.27 23.79
CA LEU A 404 11.15 -12.80 25.18
C LEU A 404 9.73 -13.08 25.70
N ALA A 405 8.85 -13.57 24.85
CA ALA A 405 7.49 -13.94 25.27
C ALA A 405 7.52 -15.14 26.22
N PRO A 406 6.62 -15.21 27.21
CA PRO A 406 6.48 -16.37 28.07
C PRO A 406 6.25 -17.64 27.25
N ALA A 407 6.76 -18.79 27.72
CA ALA A 407 6.58 -20.06 27.01
C ALA A 407 5.07 -20.35 26.79
N GLY A 408 4.64 -20.43 25.53
CA GLY A 408 3.23 -20.60 25.15
C GLY A 408 2.35 -19.36 25.34
N GLY A 409 2.93 -18.20 25.70
CA GLY A 409 2.23 -16.93 25.89
C GLY A 409 2.22 -16.06 24.62
N LYS A 410 1.45 -14.97 24.70
CA LYS A 410 1.36 -13.97 23.64
C LYS A 410 2.52 -12.97 23.70
N VAL A 411 2.90 -12.43 22.55
CA VAL A 411 3.92 -11.38 22.43
C VAL A 411 3.31 -10.04 22.82
N GLY A 412 4.00 -9.27 23.65
CA GLY A 412 3.50 -7.97 24.11
C GLY A 412 3.31 -6.96 22.97
N LEU A 413 2.21 -6.19 23.02
CA LEU A 413 1.83 -5.17 22.03
C LEU A 413 2.93 -4.11 21.79
N VAL A 414 3.79 -3.85 22.78
CA VAL A 414 4.89 -2.88 22.67
C VAL A 414 5.86 -3.22 21.53
N TRP A 415 6.12 -4.51 21.27
CA TRP A 415 7.02 -4.95 20.20
C TRP A 415 6.46 -4.64 18.83
N LEU A 416 5.15 -4.85 18.64
CA LEU A 416 4.44 -4.46 17.42
C LEU A 416 4.44 -2.92 17.27
N GLY A 417 4.22 -2.18 18.34
CA GLY A 417 4.28 -0.71 18.33
C GLY A 417 5.65 -0.18 17.87
N LEU A 418 6.73 -0.71 18.44
CA LEU A 418 8.11 -0.37 18.04
C LEU A 418 8.38 -0.74 16.57
N CYS A 419 7.90 -1.90 16.13
CA CYS A 419 7.96 -2.31 14.72
C CYS A 419 7.31 -1.25 13.83
N TYR A 420 6.11 -0.82 14.12
CA TYR A 420 5.38 0.17 13.33
C TYR A 420 5.98 1.58 13.37
N VAL A 421 6.58 2.00 14.48
CA VAL A 421 7.32 3.27 14.55
C VAL A 421 8.51 3.26 13.58
N LEU A 422 9.29 2.18 13.55
CA LEU A 422 10.43 2.06 12.64
C LEU A 422 10.00 1.95 11.17
N GLN A 423 8.92 1.22 10.87
CA GLN A 423 8.37 1.15 9.51
C GLN A 423 7.93 2.53 9.02
N ALA A 424 7.17 3.26 9.82
CA ALA A 424 6.71 4.61 9.49
C ALA A 424 7.86 5.61 9.33
N SER A 425 8.84 5.56 10.21
CA SER A 425 10.06 6.38 10.10
C SER A 425 10.82 6.02 8.82
N GLY A 426 11.03 4.74 8.54
CA GLY A 426 11.70 4.26 7.34
C GLY A 426 11.01 4.71 6.04
N GLU A 427 9.67 4.74 6.02
CA GLU A 427 8.91 5.24 4.87
C GLU A 427 9.18 6.72 4.61
N LEU A 428 9.26 7.54 5.65
CA LEU A 428 9.58 8.96 5.52
C LEU A 428 11.01 9.21 5.01
N PHE A 429 11.93 8.25 5.20
CA PHE A 429 13.29 8.30 4.65
C PHE A 429 13.37 7.80 3.20
N LEU A 430 12.43 7.00 2.71
CA LEU A 430 12.47 6.40 1.38
C LEU A 430 11.58 7.14 0.38
N SER A 431 10.28 7.24 0.67
CA SER A 431 9.26 7.55 -0.34
C SER A 431 9.35 8.98 -0.89
N PRO A 432 9.44 10.06 -0.06
CA PRO A 432 9.54 11.42 -0.57
C PRO A 432 10.83 11.65 -1.35
N ILE A 433 11.92 11.05 -0.89
CA ILE A 433 13.26 11.22 -1.46
C ILE A 433 13.39 10.47 -2.77
N GLY A 434 12.90 9.23 -2.83
CA GLY A 434 12.88 8.42 -4.05
C GLY A 434 12.16 9.13 -5.17
N LEU A 435 10.92 9.58 -4.91
CA LEU A 435 10.09 10.26 -5.89
C LEU A 435 10.70 11.58 -6.38
N SER A 436 11.23 12.41 -5.46
CA SER A 436 11.94 13.65 -5.79
C SER A 436 13.19 13.39 -6.62
N THR A 437 13.96 12.35 -6.29
CA THR A 437 15.19 12.00 -7.00
C THR A 437 14.91 11.50 -8.41
N ILE A 438 13.86 10.67 -8.59
CA ILE A 438 13.42 10.20 -9.90
C ILE A 438 13.06 11.37 -10.80
N THR A 439 12.24 12.31 -10.33
CA THR A 439 11.83 13.46 -11.16
C THR A 439 13.01 14.34 -11.54
N ARG A 440 14.01 14.48 -10.66
CA ARG A 440 15.20 15.34 -10.86
C ARG A 440 16.26 14.72 -11.78
N LEU A 441 16.53 13.41 -11.64
CA LEU A 441 17.63 12.74 -12.33
C LEU A 441 17.20 12.00 -13.59
N SER A 442 15.91 11.90 -13.86
CA SER A 442 15.41 11.28 -15.09
C SER A 442 15.96 11.99 -16.33
N PRO A 443 16.42 11.23 -17.36
CA PRO A 443 16.82 11.82 -18.62
C PRO A 443 15.66 12.62 -19.26
N PRO A 444 15.97 13.69 -20.02
CA PRO A 444 14.95 14.46 -20.73
C PRO A 444 14.05 13.57 -21.59
N GLY A 445 12.74 13.76 -21.49
CA GLY A 445 11.73 12.97 -22.22
C GLY A 445 11.43 11.59 -21.62
N LEU A 446 12.08 11.16 -20.52
CA LEU A 446 11.87 9.87 -19.87
C LEU A 446 11.29 9.96 -18.46
N SER A 447 11.01 11.16 -17.96
CA SER A 447 10.52 11.34 -16.56
C SER A 447 9.24 10.54 -16.27
N GLY A 448 8.28 10.53 -17.21
CA GLY A 448 7.07 9.72 -17.08
C GLY A 448 7.36 8.21 -17.06
N THR A 449 8.29 7.75 -17.90
CA THR A 449 8.70 6.33 -17.92
C THR A 449 9.38 5.92 -16.61
N MET A 450 10.29 6.75 -16.11
CA MET A 450 10.98 6.46 -14.83
C MET A 450 9.99 6.45 -13.65
N LEU A 451 9.01 7.34 -13.66
CA LEU A 451 7.92 7.34 -12.67
C LEU A 451 7.04 6.08 -12.81
N GLY A 452 6.73 5.67 -14.05
CA GLY A 452 6.04 4.41 -14.31
C GLY A 452 6.80 3.19 -13.77
N LEU A 453 8.13 3.15 -13.94
CA LEU A 453 8.98 2.09 -13.39
C LEU A 453 9.03 2.12 -11.85
N TRP A 454 8.92 3.29 -11.23
CA TRP A 454 8.78 3.41 -9.79
C TRP A 454 7.48 2.77 -9.28
N PHE A 455 6.34 3.03 -9.93
CA PHE A 455 5.09 2.37 -9.57
C PHE A 455 5.11 0.87 -9.88
N LEU A 456 5.77 0.47 -10.97
CA LEU A 456 6.00 -0.94 -11.28
C LEU A 456 6.83 -1.62 -10.19
N SER A 457 7.85 -0.95 -9.62
CA SER A 457 8.64 -1.49 -8.50
C SER A 457 7.76 -1.75 -7.27
N THR A 458 6.82 -0.87 -6.97
CA THR A 458 5.86 -1.05 -5.87
C THR A 458 4.88 -2.20 -6.17
N ALA A 459 4.39 -2.31 -7.41
CA ALA A 459 3.54 -3.43 -7.82
C ALA A 459 4.28 -4.77 -7.74
N TYR A 460 5.54 -4.81 -8.16
CA TYR A 460 6.38 -6.00 -8.08
C TYR A 460 6.68 -6.41 -6.64
N ALA A 461 6.83 -5.45 -5.75
CA ALA A 461 7.01 -5.68 -4.32
C ALA A 461 5.82 -6.45 -3.71
N GLN A 462 4.58 -6.28 -4.22
CA GLN A 462 3.42 -7.03 -3.74
C GLN A 462 3.56 -8.53 -4.05
N LYS A 463 4.10 -8.90 -5.21
CA LYS A 463 4.41 -10.30 -5.53
C LYS A 463 5.42 -10.89 -4.55
N LEU A 464 6.52 -10.17 -4.29
CA LEU A 464 7.52 -10.61 -3.32
C LEU A 464 6.97 -10.64 -1.90
N SER A 465 6.07 -9.73 -1.56
CA SER A 465 5.36 -9.75 -0.27
C SER A 465 4.54 -11.02 -0.10
N ALA A 466 3.80 -11.46 -1.13
CA ALA A 466 3.11 -12.74 -1.09
C ALA A 466 4.08 -13.91 -0.86
N PHE A 467 5.23 -13.93 -1.56
CA PHE A 467 6.23 -14.96 -1.39
C PHE A 467 6.77 -15.03 0.05
N VAL A 468 7.11 -13.88 0.66
CA VAL A 468 7.55 -13.82 2.07
C VAL A 468 6.41 -14.25 3.00
N GLY A 469 5.18 -13.79 2.74
CA GLY A 469 4.00 -14.16 3.52
C GLY A 469 3.70 -15.65 3.43
N SER A 470 3.75 -16.24 2.24
CA SER A 470 3.55 -17.69 2.03
C SER A 470 4.59 -18.54 2.78
N ALA A 471 5.83 -18.04 2.92
CA ALA A 471 6.85 -18.72 3.71
C ALA A 471 6.49 -18.82 5.21
N THR A 472 5.60 -17.98 5.72
CA THR A 472 5.08 -18.08 7.11
C THR A 472 3.98 -19.12 7.26
N THR A 473 3.42 -19.63 6.16
CA THR A 473 2.35 -20.64 6.18
C THR A 473 2.87 -21.94 6.78
N ALA A 474 2.13 -22.48 7.71
CA ALA A 474 2.43 -23.71 8.41
C ALA A 474 1.42 -24.80 8.03
N ASP A 475 1.84 -26.04 8.01
CA ASP A 475 0.96 -27.18 7.77
C ASP A 475 -0.04 -27.35 8.93
N ASP A 476 -1.24 -27.85 8.63
CA ASP A 476 -2.33 -28.04 9.62
C ASP A 476 -1.94 -28.93 10.81
N GLY A 477 -0.98 -29.83 10.63
CA GLY A 477 -0.47 -30.74 11.67
C GLY A 477 0.58 -30.12 12.61
N MET A 478 1.03 -28.88 12.38
CA MET A 478 2.05 -28.25 13.22
C MET A 478 1.50 -27.82 14.57
N SER A 479 2.30 -28.04 15.64
CA SER A 479 1.98 -27.50 16.97
C SER A 479 1.97 -25.98 16.97
N PRO A 480 1.23 -25.31 17.86
CA PRO A 480 1.22 -23.85 17.97
C PRO A 480 2.63 -23.25 18.10
N LEU A 481 3.50 -23.89 18.91
CA LEU A 481 4.88 -23.46 19.09
C LEU A 481 5.70 -23.55 17.79
N ALA A 482 5.49 -24.60 16.98
CA ALA A 482 6.14 -24.75 15.69
C ALA A 482 5.65 -23.70 14.66
N LYS A 483 4.35 -23.34 14.69
CA LYS A 483 3.80 -22.26 13.88
C LYS A 483 4.45 -20.92 14.25
N LEU A 484 4.54 -20.59 15.55
CA LEU A 484 5.20 -19.37 16.03
C LEU A 484 6.69 -19.33 15.65
N ALA A 485 7.39 -20.45 15.79
CA ALA A 485 8.79 -20.57 15.39
C ALA A 485 8.99 -20.32 13.88
N ARG A 486 8.04 -20.77 13.05
CA ARG A 486 8.06 -20.50 11.61
C ARG A 486 7.96 -19.01 11.29
N TYR A 487 6.99 -18.31 11.87
CA TYR A 487 6.88 -16.84 11.76
C TYR A 487 8.18 -16.16 12.19
N SER A 488 8.70 -16.55 13.37
CA SER A 488 9.93 -15.98 13.92
C SER A 488 11.12 -16.18 12.97
N THR A 489 11.28 -17.37 12.40
CA THR A 489 12.38 -17.65 11.45
C THR A 489 12.27 -16.81 10.19
N VAL A 490 11.09 -16.77 9.56
CA VAL A 490 10.87 -15.97 8.33
C VAL A 490 11.10 -14.49 8.58
N PHE A 491 10.59 -13.94 9.69
CA PHE A 491 10.79 -12.54 10.05
C PHE A 491 12.24 -12.21 10.38
N LEU A 492 12.95 -13.13 11.07
CA LEU A 492 14.36 -13.00 11.37
C LEU A 492 15.22 -12.97 10.10
N ASP A 493 14.98 -13.90 9.18
CA ASP A 493 15.74 -14.00 7.92
C ASP A 493 15.44 -12.81 7.01
N ALA A 494 14.18 -12.39 6.90
CA ALA A 494 13.79 -11.21 6.16
C ALA A 494 14.43 -9.94 6.75
N GLY A 495 14.42 -9.80 8.08
CA GLY A 495 15.05 -8.68 8.77
C GLY A 495 16.57 -8.66 8.56
N ARG A 496 17.27 -9.79 8.72
CA ARG A 496 18.72 -9.91 8.51
C ARG A 496 19.12 -9.57 7.07
N LEU A 497 18.43 -10.17 6.10
CA LEU A 497 18.69 -9.93 4.68
C LEU A 497 18.50 -8.44 4.36
N THR A 498 17.45 -7.83 4.87
CA THR A 498 17.15 -6.41 4.66
C THR A 498 18.21 -5.51 5.28
N CYS A 499 18.65 -5.79 6.51
CA CYS A 499 19.76 -5.06 7.14
C CYS A 499 21.08 -5.20 6.35
N LEU A 500 21.39 -6.41 5.85
CA LEU A 500 22.55 -6.65 5.01
C LEU A 500 22.51 -5.83 3.73
N VAL A 501 21.38 -5.84 3.02
CA VAL A 501 21.20 -5.03 1.79
C VAL A 501 21.30 -3.54 2.10
N ALA A 502 20.70 -3.07 3.19
CA ALA A 502 20.80 -1.68 3.62
C ALA A 502 22.26 -1.27 3.87
N PHE A 503 23.03 -2.12 4.56
CA PHE A 503 24.46 -1.90 4.80
C PHE A 503 25.26 -1.82 3.49
N LEU A 504 25.03 -2.74 2.56
CA LEU A 504 25.67 -2.71 1.24
C LEU A 504 25.33 -1.44 0.46
N LEU A 505 24.07 -0.99 0.50
CA LEU A 505 23.65 0.26 -0.13
C LEU A 505 24.30 1.49 0.52
N LEU A 506 24.52 1.49 1.83
CA LEU A 506 25.27 2.55 2.52
C LEU A 506 26.72 2.60 2.08
N LEU A 507 27.39 1.45 1.91
CA LEU A 507 28.75 1.37 1.37
C LEU A 507 28.81 1.92 -0.07
N VAL A 508 27.87 1.52 -0.92
CA VAL A 508 27.77 2.04 -2.30
C VAL A 508 27.51 3.55 -2.30
N ALA A 509 26.64 4.04 -1.43
CA ALA A 509 26.35 5.47 -1.31
C ALA A 509 27.59 6.26 -0.91
N GLY A 510 28.38 5.78 0.04
CA GLY A 510 29.68 6.37 0.45
C GLY A 510 30.69 6.38 -0.70
N GLY A 511 30.85 5.25 -1.41
CA GLY A 511 31.74 5.14 -2.57
C GLY A 511 31.38 6.11 -3.69
N LEU A 512 30.07 6.26 -4.00
CA LEU A 512 29.60 7.20 -5.03
C LEU A 512 29.88 8.67 -4.66
N VAL A 513 29.76 9.03 -3.39
CA VAL A 513 30.12 10.37 -2.90
C VAL A 513 31.63 10.63 -3.07
N PHE A 514 32.46 9.66 -2.69
CA PHE A 514 33.91 9.75 -2.82
C PHE A 514 34.36 9.89 -4.29
N ILE A 515 33.82 9.09 -5.20
CA ILE A 515 34.14 9.17 -6.64
C ILE A 515 33.74 10.53 -7.22
N ARG A 516 32.57 11.07 -6.85
CA ARG A 516 32.12 12.40 -7.30
C ARG A 516 32.97 13.52 -6.74
N ALA A 517 33.43 13.44 -5.50
CA ALA A 517 34.33 14.42 -4.90
C ALA A 517 35.70 14.41 -5.61
N GLY A 518 36.29 13.24 -5.85
CA GLY A 518 37.55 13.10 -6.57
C GLY A 518 37.52 13.58 -8.03
N SER A 519 36.35 13.41 -8.70
CA SER A 519 36.17 13.91 -10.08
C SER A 519 36.02 15.44 -10.16
N ARG A 520 35.49 16.09 -9.12
CA ARG A 520 35.42 17.56 -9.02
C ARG A 520 36.80 18.17 -8.73
N ALA A 521 37.56 17.59 -7.80
CA ALA A 521 38.90 18.03 -7.48
C ALA A 521 39.90 17.96 -8.67
N ARG A 522 39.65 17.04 -9.64
CA ARG A 522 40.44 16.96 -10.88
C ARG A 522 40.05 18.00 -11.95
N LYS A 523 38.84 18.57 -11.87
CA LYS A 523 38.36 19.58 -12.85
C LYS A 523 38.66 21.01 -12.46
N ASP A 524 38.86 21.28 -11.17
CA ASP A 524 39.35 22.58 -10.65
C ASP A 524 40.75 22.37 -10.04
N PRO A 525 41.85 22.42 -10.83
CA PRO A 525 43.16 22.51 -10.27
C PRO A 525 43.26 23.83 -9.49
N ALA A 526 43.78 23.74 -8.25
CA ALA A 526 43.96 24.91 -7.39
C ALA A 526 44.61 26.05 -8.18
N PRO A 527 44.15 27.32 -8.02
CA PRO A 527 44.85 28.44 -8.64
C PRO A 527 46.30 28.45 -8.14
N ASP A 528 47.26 28.42 -9.08
CA ASP A 528 48.68 28.54 -8.81
C ASP A 528 48.89 29.75 -7.87
N ARG A 529 49.36 29.48 -6.65
CA ARG A 529 49.82 30.50 -5.75
C ARG A 529 51.13 31.06 -6.35
N GLN A 530 51.02 32.18 -7.05
CA GLN A 530 52.13 33.07 -7.31
C GLN A 530 52.28 34.05 -6.17
#